data_34984b5fe4ee2aba7eb23c51c01e18b8
#
_entry.id   34984b5fe4ee2aba7eb23c51c01e18b8
#
_cell.length_a   1.000
_cell.length_b   1.000
_cell.length_c   1.000
_cell.angle_alpha   90.00
_cell.angle_beta   90.00
_cell.angle_gamma   90.00
#
_symmetry.space_group_name_H-M   'P 1'
#
loop_
_entity.id
_entity.type
_entity.pdbx_description
1 polymer ?
#
loop_
_entity_poly.entity_id
_entity_poly.type
_entity_poly.pdbx_seq_one_letter_code
_entity_poly.pdbx_strand_id
1 'polypeptide(L)'
;MQPFALLVAATRLVSLSPVDVSIIALYFIMVIGIGLYLRRFTTTGEDFFLAGRDMTAWIAGLSFLAANLGSLEMMGWAASAYQYGILATHWYWIGAIPAMLFLGLVMMPFYYISKTHSVPGYLKLRFGEPARLLSAVSFGFMTVLMSGINMYSMALVMKIVLGWDINFSIWVSSLTVAAYVFLGGLLSAIFNEVLQFVLIWFGGMLVTILGLVEAGGWSGMVAPISGAPSVTSATTPWASTGRESCSASAL
;
A
#
# COMPACT_ATOMS: atom_id res chain seq x y z
N MET A 1 39.10 -3.22 1.70
CA MET A 1 38.00 -3.04 2.66
C MET A 1 37.38 -1.61 2.62
N GLN A 2 37.17 -1.03 1.44
CA GLN A 2 36.60 0.32 1.32
C GLN A 2 35.40 0.50 0.36
N PRO A 3 34.74 -0.50 -0.20
CA PRO A 3 33.54 -0.22 -0.98
C PRO A 3 32.24 -0.18 -0.19
N PHE A 4 32.24 -0.66 1.09
CA PHE A 4 31.02 -0.73 1.87
C PHE A 4 30.67 0.59 2.60
N ALA A 5 31.65 1.43 2.88
CA ALA A 5 31.45 2.73 3.52
C ALA A 5 30.86 3.78 2.55
N LEU A 6 31.05 3.63 1.24
CA LEU A 6 30.47 4.53 0.22
C LEU A 6 29.00 4.25 -0.09
N LEU A 7 28.50 3.05 0.25
CA LEU A 7 27.08 2.68 0.15
C LEU A 7 26.23 3.17 1.33
N VAL A 8 26.87 3.57 2.42
CA VAL A 8 26.18 4.08 3.64
C VAL A 8 26.09 5.61 3.66
N ALA A 9 26.82 6.31 2.82
CA ALA A 9 26.50 7.70 2.52
C ALA A 9 25.24 7.69 1.65
N ALA A 10 24.07 7.55 2.28
CA ALA A 10 22.77 7.76 1.65
C ALA A 10 22.77 9.20 1.14
N THR A 11 23.23 9.40 -0.08
CA THR A 11 23.01 10.62 -0.82
C THR A 11 21.51 10.76 -0.89
N ARG A 12 20.98 11.74 -0.17
CA ARG A 12 19.58 12.14 -0.28
C ARG A 12 19.30 12.29 -1.77
N LEU A 13 18.44 11.43 -2.31
CA LEU A 13 18.08 11.49 -3.73
C LEU A 13 17.30 12.76 -4.05
N VAL A 14 16.72 13.38 -3.03
CA VAL A 14 15.91 14.58 -3.16
C VAL A 14 16.41 15.63 -2.16
N SER A 15 16.71 16.84 -2.63
CA SER A 15 16.95 18.00 -1.79
C SER A 15 15.61 18.59 -1.37
N LEU A 16 15.19 18.31 -0.13
CA LEU A 16 13.94 18.85 0.40
C LEU A 16 14.05 20.38 0.59
N SER A 17 13.14 21.09 -0.03
CA SER A 17 12.92 22.52 0.23
C SER A 17 12.24 22.71 1.61
N PRO A 18 12.42 23.85 2.30
CA PRO A 18 11.64 24.19 3.48
C PRO A 18 10.12 24.09 3.25
N VAL A 19 9.67 24.31 2.02
CA VAL A 19 8.25 24.17 1.62
C VAL A 19 7.82 22.70 1.70
N ASP A 20 8.63 21.76 1.23
CA ASP A 20 8.30 20.32 1.28
C ASP A 20 8.17 19.83 2.73
N VAL A 21 9.09 20.27 3.59
CA VAL A 21 9.04 19.94 5.03
C VAL A 21 7.78 20.53 5.68
N SER A 22 7.38 21.74 5.31
CA SER A 22 6.17 22.36 5.84
C SER A 22 4.90 21.65 5.39
N ILE A 23 4.85 21.14 4.15
CA ILE A 23 3.73 20.33 3.64
C ILE A 23 3.62 19.01 4.40
N ILE A 24 4.75 18.34 4.62
CA ILE A 24 4.79 17.08 5.40
C ILE A 24 4.32 17.33 6.84
N ALA A 25 4.83 18.39 7.49
CA ALA A 25 4.41 18.74 8.84
C ALA A 25 2.91 19.08 8.92
N LEU A 26 2.40 19.83 7.96
CA LEU A 26 0.96 20.14 7.85
C LEU A 26 0.11 18.88 7.71
N TYR A 27 0.56 17.91 6.91
CA TYR A 27 -0.12 16.62 6.76
C TYR A 27 -0.20 15.87 8.10
N PHE A 28 0.90 15.75 8.84
CA PHE A 28 0.90 15.10 10.15
C PHE A 28 -0.02 15.80 11.16
N ILE A 29 0.00 17.13 11.18
CA ILE A 29 -0.88 17.93 12.03
C ILE A 29 -2.35 17.67 11.67
N MET A 30 -2.67 17.61 10.39
CA MET A 30 -4.02 17.35 9.91
C MET A 30 -4.51 15.95 10.28
N VAL A 31 -3.69 14.91 10.11
CA VAL A 31 -4.00 13.53 10.49
C VAL A 31 -4.28 13.40 11.99
N ILE A 32 -3.41 13.96 12.82
CA ILE A 32 -3.60 13.97 14.29
C ILE A 32 -4.82 14.82 14.66
N GLY A 33 -5.01 15.96 14.01
CA GLY A 33 -6.16 16.84 14.20
C GLY A 33 -7.50 16.17 13.92
N ILE A 34 -7.58 15.37 12.85
CA ILE A 34 -8.76 14.53 12.56
C ILE A 34 -9.01 13.53 13.70
N GLY A 35 -7.96 12.85 14.17
CA GLY A 35 -8.07 11.92 15.30
C GLY A 35 -8.60 12.58 16.57
N LEU A 36 -8.07 13.76 16.92
CA LEU A 36 -8.51 14.53 18.07
C LEU A 36 -9.95 15.05 17.91
N TYR A 37 -10.32 15.52 16.72
CA TYR A 37 -11.67 15.98 16.44
C TYR A 37 -12.69 14.87 16.54
N LEU A 38 -12.40 13.69 15.98
CA LEU A 38 -13.32 12.56 15.94
C LEU A 38 -13.41 11.80 17.27
N ARG A 39 -12.44 11.95 18.18
CA ARG A 39 -12.48 11.40 19.53
C ARG A 39 -13.78 11.71 20.27
N ARG A 40 -14.36 12.90 20.04
CA ARG A 40 -15.61 13.32 20.70
C ARG A 40 -16.83 12.51 20.27
N PHE A 41 -16.78 11.84 19.12
CA PHE A 41 -17.86 10.99 18.61
C PHE A 41 -17.69 9.52 18.99
N THR A 42 -16.55 9.16 19.59
CA THR A 42 -16.21 7.79 19.97
C THR A 42 -16.38 7.65 21.48
N THR A 43 -17.62 7.39 21.92
CA THR A 43 -17.98 7.36 23.34
C THR A 43 -18.14 5.95 23.89
N THR A 44 -18.47 4.98 23.03
CA THR A 44 -18.67 3.59 23.40
C THR A 44 -17.65 2.66 22.75
N GLY A 45 -17.53 1.43 23.25
CA GLY A 45 -16.69 0.42 22.61
C GLY A 45 -17.19 0.06 21.19
N GLU A 46 -18.49 0.14 20.94
CA GLU A 46 -19.06 -0.06 19.60
C GLU A 46 -18.66 1.07 18.64
N ASP A 47 -18.69 2.31 19.08
CA ASP A 47 -18.22 3.46 18.30
C ASP A 47 -16.73 3.30 17.96
N PHE A 48 -15.94 2.85 18.93
CA PHE A 48 -14.51 2.69 18.76
C PHE A 48 -14.15 1.62 17.73
N PHE A 49 -14.78 0.45 17.78
CA PHE A 49 -14.44 -0.69 16.92
C PHE A 49 -15.27 -0.78 15.64
N LEU A 50 -16.47 -0.20 15.61
CA LEU A 50 -17.41 -0.31 14.49
C LEU A 50 -17.83 1.04 13.90
N ALA A 51 -17.20 2.15 14.32
CA ALA A 51 -17.56 3.51 13.91
C ALA A 51 -19.07 3.81 14.03
N GLY A 52 -19.73 3.31 15.07
CA GLY A 52 -21.15 3.49 15.33
C GLY A 52 -22.10 2.84 14.30
N ARG A 53 -21.56 2.17 13.28
CA ARG A 53 -22.29 1.62 12.11
C ARG A 53 -23.04 2.66 11.26
N ASP A 54 -22.73 3.95 11.43
CA ASP A 54 -23.40 5.06 10.74
C ASP A 54 -22.68 5.55 9.49
N MET A 55 -21.75 4.73 8.97
CA MET A 55 -20.95 5.09 7.82
C MET A 55 -21.75 5.03 6.53
N THR A 56 -21.66 6.09 5.72
CA THR A 56 -22.23 6.10 4.39
C THR A 56 -21.46 5.20 3.44
N ALA A 57 -22.14 4.62 2.46
CA ALA A 57 -21.54 3.72 1.47
C ALA A 57 -20.36 4.36 0.73
N TRP A 58 -20.42 5.67 0.46
CA TRP A 58 -19.34 6.41 -0.20
C TRP A 58 -18.07 6.48 0.64
N ILE A 59 -18.20 6.85 1.90
CA ILE A 59 -17.07 6.94 2.84
C ILE A 59 -16.44 5.57 3.04
N ALA A 60 -17.27 4.55 3.26
CA ALA A 60 -16.79 3.18 3.39
C ALA A 60 -16.09 2.66 2.12
N GLY A 61 -16.61 2.98 0.94
CA GLY A 61 -16.00 2.62 -0.34
C GLY A 61 -14.66 3.30 -0.58
N LEU A 62 -14.57 4.61 -0.31
CA LEU A 62 -13.32 5.38 -0.45
C LEU A 62 -12.25 4.91 0.55
N SER A 63 -12.64 4.67 1.80
CA SER A 63 -11.75 4.11 2.83
C SER A 63 -11.25 2.73 2.43
N PHE A 64 -12.13 1.85 1.93
CA PHE A 64 -11.74 0.52 1.45
C PHE A 64 -10.73 0.58 0.31
N LEU A 65 -10.92 1.51 -0.65
CA LEU A 65 -9.94 1.74 -1.73
C LEU A 65 -8.61 2.26 -1.20
N ALA A 66 -8.64 3.23 -0.28
CA ALA A 66 -7.45 3.80 0.32
C ALA A 66 -6.63 2.77 1.11
N ALA A 67 -7.32 1.91 1.88
CA ALA A 67 -6.68 0.85 2.65
C ALA A 67 -5.90 -0.16 1.78
N ASN A 68 -6.25 -0.27 0.48
CA ASN A 68 -5.53 -1.08 -0.50
C ASN A 68 -4.44 -0.31 -1.27
N LEU A 69 -4.18 0.95 -0.94
CA LEU A 69 -3.19 1.80 -1.61
C LEU A 69 -2.11 2.25 -0.60
N GLY A 70 -1.41 1.28 -0.02
CA GLY A 70 -0.30 1.53 0.90
C GLY A 70 1.03 1.81 0.19
N SER A 71 2.06 2.09 0.98
CA SER A 71 3.42 2.29 0.47
C SER A 71 3.98 1.06 -0.23
N LEU A 72 3.64 -0.14 0.25
CA LEU A 72 4.05 -1.40 -0.35
C LEU A 72 3.47 -1.57 -1.75
N GLU A 73 2.18 -1.30 -1.91
CA GLU A 73 1.48 -1.40 -3.19
C GLU A 73 2.05 -0.38 -4.20
N MET A 74 2.24 0.86 -3.79
CA MET A 74 2.80 1.91 -4.67
C MET A 74 4.21 1.55 -5.14
N MET A 75 5.11 1.12 -4.25
CA MET A 75 6.48 0.72 -4.60
C MET A 75 6.50 -0.59 -5.40
N GLY A 76 5.70 -1.58 -4.98
CA GLY A 76 5.62 -2.88 -5.63
C GLY A 76 5.08 -2.79 -7.05
N TRP A 77 4.06 -1.97 -7.28
CA TRP A 77 3.51 -1.74 -8.62
C TRP A 77 4.48 -0.97 -9.51
N ALA A 78 5.17 0.04 -8.97
CA ALA A 78 6.20 0.76 -9.73
C ALA A 78 7.34 -0.17 -10.14
N ALA A 79 7.83 -1.02 -9.24
CA ALA A 79 8.86 -2.00 -9.54
C ALA A 79 8.38 -3.05 -10.55
N SER A 80 7.15 -3.54 -10.40
CA SER A 80 6.56 -4.50 -11.34
C SER A 80 6.34 -3.90 -12.72
N ALA A 81 5.89 -2.65 -12.79
CA ALA A 81 5.74 -1.93 -14.07
C ALA A 81 7.09 -1.71 -14.76
N TYR A 82 8.15 -1.45 -14.00
CA TYR A 82 9.51 -1.33 -14.55
C TYR A 82 10.02 -2.67 -15.12
N GLN A 83 9.74 -3.79 -14.44
CA GLN A 83 10.22 -5.12 -14.86
C GLN A 83 9.39 -5.74 -15.97
N TYR A 84 8.06 -5.63 -15.90
CA TYR A 84 7.10 -6.35 -16.75
C TYR A 84 6.32 -5.42 -17.68
N GLY A 85 6.53 -4.10 -17.59
CA GLY A 85 5.82 -3.13 -18.39
C GLY A 85 4.31 -3.14 -18.10
N ILE A 86 3.51 -2.95 -19.15
CA ILE A 86 2.05 -2.88 -19.06
C ILE A 86 1.41 -4.17 -18.53
N LEU A 87 2.09 -5.32 -18.61
CA LEU A 87 1.61 -6.59 -18.06
C LEU A 87 1.41 -6.54 -16.54
N ALA A 88 2.08 -5.63 -15.83
CA ALA A 88 1.87 -5.46 -14.40
C ALA A 88 0.41 -5.08 -14.07
N THR A 89 -0.29 -4.34 -14.94
CA THR A 89 -1.69 -3.96 -14.73
C THR A 89 -2.65 -5.13 -14.82
N HIS A 90 -2.28 -6.16 -15.58
CA HIS A 90 -3.10 -7.36 -15.78
C HIS A 90 -3.41 -8.12 -14.47
N TRP A 91 -2.45 -8.15 -13.56
CA TRP A 91 -2.62 -8.80 -12.25
C TRP A 91 -3.73 -8.16 -11.42
N TYR A 92 -3.86 -6.84 -11.52
CA TYR A 92 -4.92 -6.12 -10.81
C TYR A 92 -6.30 -6.39 -11.42
N TRP A 93 -6.37 -6.40 -12.77
CA TRP A 93 -7.61 -6.66 -13.49
C TRP A 93 -8.17 -8.06 -13.23
N ILE A 94 -7.32 -9.07 -13.24
CA ILE A 94 -7.76 -10.46 -13.06
C ILE A 94 -7.84 -10.86 -11.59
N GLY A 95 -6.93 -10.35 -10.76
CA GLY A 95 -6.87 -10.75 -9.34
C GLY A 95 -7.80 -9.94 -8.45
N ALA A 96 -7.62 -8.61 -8.42
CA ALA A 96 -8.28 -7.77 -7.44
C ALA A 96 -9.72 -7.44 -7.81
N ILE A 97 -10.00 -7.02 -9.05
CA ILE A 97 -11.33 -6.54 -9.44
C ILE A 97 -12.41 -7.64 -9.33
N PRO A 98 -12.22 -8.85 -9.88
CA PRO A 98 -13.22 -9.91 -9.73
C PRO A 98 -13.43 -10.34 -8.27
N ALA A 99 -12.35 -10.39 -7.47
CA ALA A 99 -12.44 -10.72 -6.04
C ALA A 99 -13.24 -9.66 -5.26
N MET A 100 -13.02 -8.38 -5.53
CA MET A 100 -13.76 -7.27 -4.90
C MET A 100 -15.23 -7.27 -5.32
N LEU A 101 -15.52 -7.53 -6.61
CA LEU A 101 -16.89 -7.66 -7.10
C LEU A 101 -17.61 -8.84 -6.43
N PHE A 102 -16.96 -9.99 -6.32
CA PHE A 102 -17.52 -11.15 -5.63
C PHE A 102 -17.78 -10.84 -4.15
N LEU A 103 -16.83 -10.21 -3.48
CA LEU A 103 -17.00 -9.78 -2.09
C LEU A 103 -18.20 -8.84 -1.94
N GLY A 104 -18.28 -7.79 -2.77
CA GLY A 104 -19.33 -6.77 -2.67
C GLY A 104 -20.71 -7.28 -3.03
N LEU A 105 -20.84 -8.04 -4.12
CA LEU A 105 -22.14 -8.48 -4.64
C LEU A 105 -22.66 -9.76 -3.95
N VAL A 106 -21.77 -10.68 -3.60
CA VAL A 106 -22.16 -12.00 -3.08
C VAL A 106 -21.98 -12.08 -1.57
N MET A 107 -20.80 -11.74 -1.05
CA MET A 107 -20.49 -11.99 0.36
C MET A 107 -21.02 -10.91 1.31
N MET A 108 -21.03 -9.63 0.91
CA MET A 108 -21.48 -8.54 1.77
C MET A 108 -22.95 -8.65 2.20
N PRO A 109 -23.90 -9.05 1.36
CA PRO A 109 -25.27 -9.31 1.79
C PRO A 109 -25.37 -10.33 2.93
N PHE A 110 -24.59 -11.41 2.86
CA PHE A 110 -24.57 -12.42 3.92
C PHE A 110 -24.01 -11.88 5.23
N TYR A 111 -22.92 -11.09 5.16
CA TYR A 111 -22.35 -10.46 6.35
C TYR A 111 -23.30 -9.42 6.97
N TYR A 112 -23.99 -8.65 6.14
CA TYR A 112 -24.95 -7.66 6.59
C TYR A 112 -26.16 -8.32 7.30
N ILE A 113 -26.73 -9.37 6.73
CA ILE A 113 -27.87 -10.10 7.30
C ILE A 113 -27.46 -10.82 8.59
N SER A 114 -26.27 -11.39 8.64
CA SER A 114 -25.79 -12.14 9.83
C SER A 114 -25.49 -11.24 11.02
N LYS A 115 -25.36 -9.91 10.82
CA LYS A 115 -25.04 -8.91 11.86
C LYS A 115 -23.81 -9.26 12.71
N THR A 116 -22.87 -10.02 12.14
CA THR A 116 -21.63 -10.39 12.83
C THR A 116 -20.63 -9.26 12.82
N HIS A 117 -19.80 -9.16 13.86
CA HIS A 117 -18.78 -8.12 14.00
C HIS A 117 -17.51 -8.41 13.19
N SER A 118 -17.35 -9.65 12.71
CA SER A 118 -16.12 -10.08 12.01
C SER A 118 -16.35 -11.29 11.12
N VAL A 119 -15.48 -11.51 10.14
CA VAL A 119 -15.51 -12.70 9.29
C VAL A 119 -15.36 -14.00 10.09
N PRO A 120 -14.44 -14.13 11.07
CA PRO A 120 -14.41 -15.29 11.95
C PRO A 120 -15.71 -15.52 12.71
N GLY A 121 -16.40 -14.44 13.11
CA GLY A 121 -17.73 -14.52 13.73
C GLY A 121 -18.78 -15.12 12.79
N TYR A 122 -18.76 -14.74 11.52
CA TYR A 122 -19.63 -15.32 10.50
C TYR A 122 -19.34 -16.80 10.27
N LEU A 123 -18.06 -17.19 10.19
CA LEU A 123 -17.67 -18.60 10.04
C LEU A 123 -18.11 -19.46 11.22
N LYS A 124 -18.13 -18.90 12.42
CA LYS A 124 -18.70 -19.59 13.59
C LYS A 124 -20.17 -19.99 13.39
N LEU A 125 -20.98 -19.07 12.85
CA LEU A 125 -22.41 -19.33 12.62
C LEU A 125 -22.63 -20.45 11.60
N ARG A 126 -21.73 -20.57 10.62
CA ARG A 126 -21.90 -21.54 9.52
C ARG A 126 -21.18 -22.89 9.77
N PHE A 127 -20.00 -22.86 10.38
CA PHE A 127 -19.10 -24.01 10.47
C PHE A 127 -18.69 -24.36 11.92
N GLY A 128 -19.15 -23.59 12.89
CA GLY A 128 -18.87 -23.82 14.31
C GLY A 128 -17.58 -23.19 14.83
N GLU A 129 -17.26 -23.48 16.09
CA GLU A 129 -16.17 -22.85 16.84
C GLU A 129 -14.75 -23.16 16.28
N PRO A 130 -14.44 -24.38 15.81
CA PRO A 130 -13.12 -24.68 15.25
C PRO A 130 -12.78 -23.80 14.03
N ALA A 131 -13.75 -23.56 13.14
CA ALA A 131 -13.56 -22.72 11.96
C ALA A 131 -13.32 -21.26 12.35
N ARG A 132 -14.01 -20.76 13.38
CA ARG A 132 -13.78 -19.44 13.94
C ARG A 132 -12.36 -19.29 14.47
N LEU A 133 -11.92 -20.25 15.29
CA LEU A 133 -10.60 -20.20 15.92
C LEU A 133 -9.49 -20.23 14.87
N LEU A 134 -9.55 -21.16 13.93
CA LEU A 134 -8.57 -21.27 12.85
C LEU A 134 -8.49 -20.00 12.04
N SER A 135 -9.63 -19.45 11.63
CA SER A 135 -9.69 -18.20 10.87
C SER A 135 -9.15 -17.01 11.66
N ALA A 136 -9.50 -16.88 12.93
CA ALA A 136 -9.06 -15.78 13.78
C ALA A 136 -7.54 -15.81 14.00
N VAL A 137 -6.96 -16.98 14.28
CA VAL A 137 -5.50 -17.14 14.46
C VAL A 137 -4.76 -16.85 13.16
N SER A 138 -5.20 -17.44 12.04
CA SER A 138 -4.58 -17.23 10.73
C SER A 138 -4.63 -15.75 10.32
N PHE A 139 -5.78 -15.10 10.49
CA PHE A 139 -5.95 -13.70 10.15
C PHE A 139 -5.12 -12.78 11.08
N GLY A 140 -5.08 -13.08 12.37
CA GLY A 140 -4.24 -12.34 13.32
C GLY A 140 -2.76 -12.41 12.96
N PHE A 141 -2.25 -13.62 12.68
CA PHE A 141 -0.87 -13.81 12.26
C PHE A 141 -0.56 -13.05 10.95
N MET A 142 -1.43 -13.20 9.94
CA MET A 142 -1.30 -12.49 8.67
C MET A 142 -1.28 -10.96 8.86
N THR A 143 -2.17 -10.43 9.69
CA THR A 143 -2.26 -8.98 9.94
C THR A 143 -0.99 -8.43 10.57
N VAL A 144 -0.40 -9.15 11.54
CA VAL A 144 0.87 -8.74 12.16
C VAL A 144 2.01 -8.71 11.15
N LEU A 145 2.14 -9.74 10.32
CA LEU A 145 3.17 -9.79 9.27
C LEU A 145 2.99 -8.67 8.24
N MET A 146 1.78 -8.47 7.74
CA MET A 146 1.48 -7.44 6.75
C MET A 146 1.71 -6.03 7.31
N SER A 147 1.36 -5.80 8.57
CA SER A 147 1.64 -4.53 9.25
C SER A 147 3.15 -4.26 9.32
N GLY A 148 3.94 -5.25 9.68
CA GLY A 148 5.40 -5.13 9.72
C GLY A 148 6.01 -4.81 8.34
N ILE A 149 5.55 -5.49 7.29
CA ILE A 149 6.01 -5.25 5.91
C ILE A 149 5.63 -3.84 5.46
N ASN A 150 4.41 -3.39 5.71
CA ASN A 150 3.96 -2.04 5.36
C ASN A 150 4.75 -0.96 6.10
N MET A 151 5.03 -1.13 7.39
CA MET A 151 5.84 -0.19 8.17
C MET A 151 7.28 -0.14 7.65
N TYR A 152 7.87 -1.28 7.30
CA TYR A 152 9.20 -1.34 6.69
C TYR A 152 9.24 -0.63 5.32
N SER A 153 8.24 -0.88 4.47
CA SER A 153 8.13 -0.23 3.16
C SER A 153 8.00 1.29 3.29
N MET A 154 7.20 1.76 4.25
CA MET A 154 7.07 3.19 4.55
C MET A 154 8.38 3.79 5.05
N ALA A 155 9.10 3.08 5.94
CA ALA A 155 10.40 3.53 6.43
C ALA A 155 11.44 3.62 5.30
N LEU A 156 11.38 2.71 4.33
CA LEU A 156 12.25 2.75 3.16
C LEU A 156 12.00 4.01 2.30
N VAL A 157 10.73 4.37 2.08
CA VAL A 157 10.37 5.62 1.41
C VAL A 157 10.90 6.82 2.17
N MET A 158 10.71 6.88 3.50
CA MET A 158 11.22 7.97 4.32
C MET A 158 12.75 8.06 4.30
N LYS A 159 13.44 6.93 4.27
CA LYS A 159 14.90 6.90 4.11
C LYS A 159 15.34 7.51 2.79
N ILE A 160 14.66 7.17 1.70
CA ILE A 160 15.00 7.66 0.35
C ILE A 160 14.67 9.16 0.21
N VAL A 161 13.53 9.59 0.70
CA VAL A 161 13.02 10.97 0.53
C VAL A 161 13.59 11.91 1.59
N LEU A 162 13.50 11.54 2.88
CA LEU A 162 13.90 12.39 4.01
C LEU A 162 15.35 12.15 4.45
N GLY A 163 15.96 11.04 4.03
CA GLY A 163 17.29 10.62 4.50
C GLY A 163 17.29 10.15 5.97
N TRP A 164 16.15 9.79 6.52
CA TRP A 164 16.04 9.31 7.90
C TRP A 164 16.54 7.88 8.05
N ASP A 165 17.02 7.56 9.27
CA ASP A 165 17.31 6.17 9.59
C ASP A 165 16.04 5.31 9.57
N ILE A 166 16.18 4.05 9.12
CA ILE A 166 15.03 3.13 8.98
C ILE A 166 14.33 2.92 10.32
N ASN A 167 15.09 2.68 11.39
CA ASN A 167 14.51 2.45 12.72
C ASN A 167 13.77 3.68 13.24
N PHE A 168 14.34 4.87 13.06
CA PHE A 168 13.69 6.12 13.43
C PHE A 168 12.40 6.32 12.63
N SER A 169 12.42 6.04 11.33
CA SER A 169 11.25 6.16 10.45
C SER A 169 10.14 5.20 10.85
N ILE A 170 10.47 3.95 11.21
CA ILE A 170 9.49 2.97 11.71
C ILE A 170 8.85 3.48 13.01
N TRP A 171 9.64 3.98 13.96
CA TRP A 171 9.10 4.49 15.21
C TRP A 171 8.19 5.69 15.02
N VAL A 172 8.59 6.67 14.22
CA VAL A 172 7.79 7.87 13.93
C VAL A 172 6.47 7.48 13.27
N SER A 173 6.52 6.64 12.21
CA SER A 173 5.32 6.20 11.49
C SER A 173 4.38 5.41 12.40
N SER A 174 4.91 4.40 13.11
CA SER A 174 4.11 3.54 14.00
C SER A 174 3.46 4.34 15.12
N LEU A 175 4.21 5.26 15.74
CA LEU A 175 3.70 6.08 16.83
C LEU A 175 2.61 7.05 16.35
N THR A 176 2.78 7.63 15.16
CA THR A 176 1.78 8.52 14.56
C THR A 176 0.48 7.78 14.27
N VAL A 177 0.57 6.59 13.65
CA VAL A 177 -0.62 5.76 13.38
C VAL A 177 -1.29 5.33 14.68
N ALA A 178 -0.52 4.84 15.64
CA ALA A 178 -1.04 4.44 16.95
C ALA A 178 -1.74 5.60 17.65
N ALA A 179 -1.17 6.80 17.60
CA ALA A 179 -1.74 7.98 18.24
C ALA A 179 -3.13 8.32 17.71
N TYR A 180 -3.31 8.47 16.38
CA TYR A 180 -4.62 8.85 15.86
C TYR A 180 -5.66 7.73 15.93
N VAL A 181 -5.24 6.47 15.80
CA VAL A 181 -6.15 5.31 15.96
C VAL A 181 -6.57 5.15 17.41
N PHE A 182 -5.63 5.30 18.36
CA PHE A 182 -5.95 5.21 19.80
C PHE A 182 -6.86 6.36 20.26
N LEU A 183 -6.71 7.54 19.68
CA LEU A 183 -7.54 8.70 20.03
C LEU A 183 -8.96 8.63 19.48
N GLY A 184 -9.12 8.21 18.23
CA GLY A 184 -10.41 8.29 17.53
C GLY A 184 -10.97 6.95 17.01
N GLY A 185 -10.32 5.82 17.30
CA GLY A 185 -10.78 4.48 16.91
C GLY A 185 -10.88 4.30 15.39
N LEU A 186 -11.76 3.37 14.98
CA LEU A 186 -12.00 3.05 13.58
C LEU A 186 -12.50 4.25 12.78
N LEU A 187 -13.31 5.11 13.39
CA LEU A 187 -13.83 6.31 12.74
C LEU A 187 -12.70 7.24 12.28
N SER A 188 -11.70 7.45 13.14
CA SER A 188 -10.52 8.25 12.80
C SER A 188 -9.69 7.60 11.68
N ALA A 189 -9.51 6.29 11.70
CA ALA A 189 -8.82 5.56 10.65
C ALA A 189 -9.51 5.78 9.30
N ILE A 190 -10.82 5.56 9.21
CA ILE A 190 -11.62 5.70 8.00
C ILE A 190 -11.53 7.11 7.40
N PHE A 191 -11.68 8.16 8.21
CA PHE A 191 -11.58 9.54 7.70
C PHE A 191 -10.16 9.90 7.23
N ASN A 192 -9.13 9.40 7.92
CA ASN A 192 -7.76 9.55 7.46
C ASN A 192 -7.50 8.81 6.14
N GLU A 193 -8.06 7.63 5.96
CA GLU A 193 -7.99 6.86 4.70
C GLU A 193 -8.66 7.61 3.55
N VAL A 194 -9.83 8.21 3.77
CA VAL A 194 -10.49 9.06 2.77
C VAL A 194 -9.62 10.23 2.37
N LEU A 195 -9.00 10.92 3.34
CA LEU A 195 -8.06 11.99 3.07
C LEU A 195 -6.86 11.50 2.26
N GLN A 196 -6.27 10.37 2.66
CA GLN A 196 -5.15 9.75 1.96
C GLN A 196 -5.53 9.36 0.54
N PHE A 197 -6.73 8.81 0.31
CA PHE A 197 -7.22 8.49 -1.02
C PHE A 197 -7.20 9.71 -1.94
N VAL A 198 -7.74 10.84 -1.47
CA VAL A 198 -7.75 12.09 -2.25
C VAL A 198 -6.32 12.54 -2.58
N LEU A 199 -5.42 12.52 -1.60
CA LEU A 199 -4.02 12.92 -1.80
C LEU A 199 -3.27 11.99 -2.75
N ILE A 200 -3.44 10.67 -2.62
CA ILE A 200 -2.80 9.68 -3.49
C ILE A 200 -3.34 9.81 -4.92
N TRP A 201 -4.64 10.01 -5.08
CA TRP A 201 -5.26 10.14 -6.41
C TRP A 201 -4.76 11.39 -7.14
N PHE A 202 -4.80 12.56 -6.48
CA PHE A 202 -4.28 13.80 -7.05
C PHE A 202 -2.77 13.75 -7.30
N GLY A 203 -1.99 13.25 -6.33
CA GLY A 203 -0.55 13.09 -6.47
C GLY A 203 -0.18 12.13 -7.60
N GLY A 204 -0.85 10.98 -7.69
CA GLY A 204 -0.63 10.01 -8.75
C GLY A 204 -0.96 10.57 -10.14
N MET A 205 -2.07 11.29 -10.28
CA MET A 205 -2.39 11.98 -11.54
C MET A 205 -1.34 13.03 -11.90
N LEU A 206 -0.91 13.83 -10.94
CA LEU A 206 0.09 14.87 -11.17
C LEU A 206 1.41 14.26 -11.65
N VAL A 207 1.91 13.23 -10.97
CA VAL A 207 3.14 12.52 -11.35
C VAL A 207 3.03 11.92 -12.75
N THR A 208 1.88 11.31 -13.07
CA THR A 208 1.64 10.72 -14.40
C THR A 208 1.66 11.79 -15.49
N ILE A 209 1.00 12.93 -15.27
CA ILE A 209 0.95 14.04 -16.25
C ILE A 209 2.35 14.64 -16.43
N LEU A 210 3.06 14.94 -15.35
CA LEU A 210 4.40 15.50 -15.41
C LEU A 210 5.38 14.54 -16.07
N GLY A 211 5.33 13.25 -15.72
CA GLY A 211 6.16 12.22 -16.36
C GLY A 211 5.89 12.08 -17.86
N LEU A 212 4.63 12.18 -18.26
CA LEU A 212 4.28 12.15 -19.70
C LEU A 212 4.81 13.38 -20.45
N VAL A 213 4.73 14.55 -19.83
CA VAL A 213 5.28 15.80 -20.42
C VAL A 213 6.79 15.70 -20.55
N GLU A 214 7.49 15.22 -19.51
CA GLU A 214 8.96 15.06 -19.51
C GLU A 214 9.43 14.00 -20.53
N ALA A 215 8.65 12.95 -20.73
CA ALA A 215 8.91 11.93 -21.76
C ALA A 215 8.73 12.42 -23.21
N GLY A 216 8.28 13.66 -23.42
CA GLY A 216 7.99 14.19 -24.77
C GLY A 216 6.59 13.80 -25.29
N GLY A 217 5.63 13.60 -24.37
CA GLY A 217 4.26 13.20 -24.67
C GLY A 217 4.14 11.72 -25.06
N TRP A 218 3.01 11.37 -25.64
CA TRP A 218 2.75 9.99 -26.09
C TRP A 218 3.76 9.50 -27.13
N SER A 219 4.15 10.36 -28.06
CA SER A 219 5.13 10.02 -29.10
C SER A 219 6.53 9.75 -28.52
N GLY A 220 6.96 10.53 -27.53
CA GLY A 220 8.24 10.32 -26.86
C GLY A 220 8.27 9.03 -26.03
N MET A 221 7.14 8.65 -25.43
CA MET A 221 7.03 7.41 -24.69
C MET A 221 7.02 6.16 -25.60
N VAL A 222 6.45 6.26 -26.79
CA VAL A 222 6.36 5.13 -27.75
C VAL A 222 7.62 4.96 -28.58
N ALA A 223 8.37 6.05 -28.85
CA ALA A 223 9.57 6.04 -29.68
C ALA A 223 10.66 5.04 -29.21
N PRO A 224 11.01 4.95 -27.91
CA PRO A 224 11.97 3.96 -27.42
C PRO A 224 11.50 2.51 -27.60
N ILE A 225 10.19 2.28 -27.55
CA ILE A 225 9.61 0.94 -27.69
C ILE A 225 9.69 0.47 -29.15
N SER A 226 9.49 1.35 -30.11
CA SER A 226 9.58 1.04 -31.54
C SER A 226 11.02 0.84 -32.04
N GLY A 227 12.02 1.40 -31.36
CA GLY A 227 13.44 1.24 -31.64
C GLY A 227 14.18 0.22 -30.80
N ALA A 228 13.53 -0.33 -29.74
CA ALA A 228 14.14 -1.36 -28.91
C ALA A 228 14.29 -2.66 -29.72
N PRO A 229 15.48 -3.31 -29.72
CA PRO A 229 15.61 -4.64 -30.25
C PRO A 229 14.59 -5.54 -29.56
N SER A 230 13.90 -6.37 -30.37
CA SER A 230 12.87 -7.29 -29.83
C SER A 230 13.38 -7.99 -28.59
N VAL A 231 12.52 -8.11 -27.54
CA VAL A 231 12.85 -8.70 -26.23
C VAL A 231 13.51 -10.10 -26.34
N THR A 232 13.44 -10.74 -27.51
CA THR A 232 14.14 -11.98 -27.83
C THR A 232 15.66 -11.84 -27.95
N SER A 233 16.23 -10.61 -28.03
CA SER A 233 17.69 -10.38 -28.10
C SER A 233 18.30 -9.78 -26.83
N ALA A 234 17.50 -9.38 -25.86
CA ALA A 234 17.99 -9.02 -24.53
C ALA A 234 18.31 -10.32 -23.77
N THR A 235 19.55 -10.77 -23.88
CA THR A 235 20.11 -11.79 -23.01
C THR A 235 20.00 -11.30 -21.57
N THR A 236 18.95 -11.72 -20.90
CA THR A 236 18.85 -11.56 -19.45
C THR A 236 20.06 -12.26 -18.82
N PRO A 237 20.76 -11.67 -17.85
CA PRO A 237 21.99 -12.23 -17.25
C PRO A 237 21.84 -13.69 -16.74
N TRP A 238 20.61 -14.11 -16.42
CA TRP A 238 20.34 -15.49 -16.00
C TRP A 238 20.14 -16.48 -17.17
N ALA A 239 19.88 -16.01 -18.39
CA ALA A 239 19.74 -16.86 -19.57
C ALA A 239 21.10 -17.32 -20.13
N SER A 240 22.18 -16.60 -19.81
CA SER A 240 23.54 -17.01 -20.19
C SER A 240 24.12 -18.09 -19.30
N THR A 241 23.81 -18.09 -17.98
CA THR A 241 24.29 -19.10 -17.03
C THR A 241 23.66 -20.48 -17.23
N GLY A 242 22.46 -20.57 -17.80
CA GLY A 242 21.79 -21.85 -18.07
C GLY A 242 22.26 -22.56 -19.34
N ARG A 243 22.89 -21.85 -20.30
CA ARG A 243 23.38 -22.44 -21.55
C ARG A 243 24.81 -22.99 -21.45
N GLU A 244 25.63 -22.40 -20.60
CA GLU A 244 27.00 -22.89 -20.41
C GLU A 244 27.06 -24.19 -19.60
N SER A 245 26.11 -24.42 -18.69
CA SER A 245 26.02 -25.66 -17.92
C SER A 245 25.48 -26.86 -18.73
N CYS A 246 24.76 -26.61 -19.84
CA CYS A 246 24.23 -27.68 -20.69
C CYS A 246 25.19 -28.12 -21.79
N SER A 247 26.20 -27.33 -22.16
CA SER A 247 27.20 -27.71 -23.14
C SER A 247 28.44 -28.42 -22.55
N ALA A 248 28.64 -28.29 -21.23
CA ALA A 248 29.77 -28.92 -20.54
C ALA A 248 29.54 -30.38 -20.09
N SER A 249 28.28 -30.88 -20.21
CA SER A 249 27.93 -32.27 -19.85
C SER A 249 27.73 -33.18 -21.06
N ALA A 250 28.11 -32.74 -22.29
CA ALA A 250 27.96 -33.51 -23.51
C ALA A 250 29.30 -33.75 -24.25
N LEU A 251 30.42 -33.80 -23.52
CA LEU A 251 31.72 -34.34 -23.92
C LEU A 251 32.25 -35.24 -22.75
#